data_2d4bdc43427cbe51d117ac4b6d7284d3
#
_entry.id   2d4bdc43427cbe51d117ac4b6d7284d3
#
_cell.length_a   1.000
_cell.length_b   1.000
_cell.length_c   1.000
_cell.angle_alpha   90.00
_cell.angle_beta   90.00
_cell.angle_gamma   90.00
#
_symmetry.space_group_name_H-M   'P 1'
#
loop_
_entity.id
_entity.type
_entity.pdbx_description
1 polymer ?
#
loop_
_entity_poly.entity_id
_entity_poly.type
_entity_poly.pdbx_seq_one_letter_code
_entity_poly.pdbx_strand_id
1 'polypeptide(L)'
;IDPTNTAARMMLLGEAVRKEDYNDVINLCEAGVETNPEMLEFYFYLAIAYNQAERTDDVISICRKALTQITADSKKEVVSDFYSILGDAYHTKNLNTEAYAAYDSALVYNPSNIGALNNYAYYLSVERRNLDKAEEMSYKTVKAEPNNATYLDTYAWILFEKGNYAEARLYIDDAMKNDGGKSDVIVEHCGDIYYMTGDADKALEYWKQALEIGSKSKTLKQKIQKKKYIDEK
;
A
#
# COMPACT_ATOMS: atom_id res chain seq x y z
N ILE A 1 9.50 -35.00 9.02
CA ILE A 1 8.88 -34.04 9.97
C ILE A 1 7.42 -34.46 10.10
N ASP A 2 6.95 -34.61 11.32
CA ASP A 2 5.53 -34.87 11.59
C ASP A 2 4.70 -33.72 10.95
N PRO A 3 3.84 -34.01 9.96
CA PRO A 3 3.07 -32.97 9.26
C PRO A 3 2.07 -32.27 10.19
N THR A 4 1.81 -32.81 11.37
CA THR A 4 0.92 -32.23 12.39
C THR A 4 1.68 -31.35 13.40
N ASN A 5 3.00 -31.32 13.36
CA ASN A 5 3.79 -30.51 14.30
C ASN A 5 3.77 -29.02 13.93
N THR A 6 2.80 -28.32 14.47
CA THR A 6 2.61 -26.87 14.26
C THR A 6 3.82 -26.04 14.67
N ALA A 7 4.47 -26.38 15.78
CA ALA A 7 5.64 -25.63 16.26
C ALA A 7 6.81 -25.74 15.28
N ALA A 8 7.09 -26.93 14.74
CA ALA A 8 8.12 -27.12 13.74
C ALA A 8 7.78 -26.35 12.44
N ARG A 9 6.50 -26.36 12.01
CA ARG A 9 6.05 -25.60 10.83
C ARG A 9 6.22 -24.10 11.02
N MET A 10 5.86 -23.56 12.19
CA MET A 10 6.07 -22.14 12.50
C MET A 10 7.54 -21.74 12.52
N MET A 11 8.45 -22.61 12.98
CA MET A 11 9.89 -22.35 12.92
C MET A 11 10.38 -22.29 11.46
N LEU A 12 9.97 -23.24 10.63
CA LEU A 12 10.33 -23.25 9.20
C LEU A 12 9.74 -22.06 8.46
N LEU A 13 8.50 -21.69 8.77
CA LEU A 13 7.85 -20.50 8.24
C LEU A 13 8.65 -19.24 8.59
N GLY A 14 9.05 -19.08 9.84
CA GLY A 14 9.89 -17.95 10.26
C GLY A 14 11.25 -17.90 9.55
N GLU A 15 11.81 -19.06 9.17
CA GLU A 15 13.04 -19.12 8.36
C GLU A 15 12.78 -18.75 6.90
N ALA A 16 11.72 -19.27 6.28
CA ALA A 16 11.33 -18.96 4.91
C ALA A 16 11.00 -17.46 4.75
N VAL A 17 10.27 -16.86 5.70
CA VAL A 17 9.98 -15.42 5.72
C VAL A 17 11.26 -14.58 5.78
N ARG A 18 12.22 -14.95 6.66
CA ARG A 18 13.51 -14.23 6.73
C ARG A 18 14.36 -14.32 5.47
N LYS A 19 14.20 -15.41 4.70
CA LYS A 19 14.88 -15.61 3.42
C LYS A 19 14.12 -15.05 2.23
N GLU A 20 12.92 -14.50 2.45
CA GLU A 20 12.00 -14.06 1.42
C GLU A 20 11.66 -15.17 0.40
N ASP A 21 11.71 -16.46 0.86
CA ASP A 21 11.34 -17.61 0.04
C ASP A 21 9.81 -17.77 0.04
N TYR A 22 9.15 -17.00 -0.82
CA TYR A 22 7.69 -16.99 -0.88
C TYR A 22 7.09 -18.31 -1.35
N ASN A 23 7.83 -19.14 -2.09
CA ASN A 23 7.36 -20.48 -2.47
C ASN A 23 7.29 -21.40 -1.25
N ASP A 24 8.32 -21.41 -0.42
CA ASP A 24 8.30 -22.17 0.83
C ASP A 24 7.26 -21.61 1.81
N VAL A 25 7.08 -20.28 1.89
CA VAL A 25 6.01 -19.67 2.69
C VAL A 25 4.64 -20.19 2.24
N ILE A 26 4.36 -20.21 0.93
CA ILE A 26 3.08 -20.71 0.38
C ILE A 26 2.88 -22.17 0.78
N ASN A 27 3.85 -23.04 0.51
CA ASN A 27 3.73 -24.49 0.81
C ASN A 27 3.50 -24.77 2.29
N LEU A 28 4.23 -24.07 3.17
CA LEU A 28 4.11 -24.24 4.63
C LEU A 28 2.76 -23.72 5.14
N CYS A 29 2.30 -22.59 4.62
CA CYS A 29 1.05 -21.98 5.05
C CYS A 29 -0.18 -22.70 4.49
N GLU A 30 -0.18 -23.18 3.24
CA GLU A 30 -1.28 -24.00 2.69
C GLU A 30 -1.48 -25.25 3.56
N ALA A 31 -0.39 -25.99 3.86
CA ALA A 31 -0.46 -27.14 4.76
C ALA A 31 -0.87 -26.74 6.19
N GLY A 32 -0.48 -25.54 6.65
CA GLY A 32 -0.87 -24.98 7.94
C GLY A 32 -2.37 -24.71 8.04
N VAL A 33 -2.93 -24.07 7.02
CA VAL A 33 -4.37 -23.78 6.93
C VAL A 33 -5.23 -25.05 6.88
N GLU A 34 -4.72 -26.14 6.31
CA GLU A 34 -5.43 -27.43 6.27
C GLU A 34 -5.43 -28.14 7.62
N THR A 35 -4.28 -28.11 8.32
CA THR A 35 -4.12 -28.87 9.57
C THR A 35 -4.50 -28.09 10.84
N ASN A 36 -4.46 -26.77 10.79
CA ASN A 36 -4.73 -25.86 11.90
C ASN A 36 -5.56 -24.65 11.41
N PRO A 37 -6.81 -24.87 10.98
CA PRO A 37 -7.62 -23.83 10.34
C PRO A 37 -7.98 -22.66 11.28
N GLU A 38 -7.83 -22.80 12.58
CA GLU A 38 -8.04 -21.75 13.58
C GLU A 38 -6.85 -20.79 13.71
N MET A 39 -5.67 -21.14 13.17
CA MET A 39 -4.46 -20.33 13.27
C MET A 39 -4.40 -19.27 12.17
N LEU A 40 -4.83 -18.06 12.51
CA LEU A 40 -4.88 -16.92 11.57
C LEU A 40 -3.52 -16.51 11.02
N GLU A 41 -2.42 -16.84 11.70
CA GLU A 41 -1.05 -16.57 11.27
C GLU A 41 -0.74 -17.22 9.92
N PHE A 42 -1.18 -18.47 9.68
CA PHE A 42 -0.96 -19.14 8.40
C PHE A 42 -1.69 -18.41 7.25
N TYR A 43 -2.91 -17.96 7.48
CA TYR A 43 -3.66 -17.19 6.48
C TYR A 43 -2.99 -15.85 6.18
N PHE A 44 -2.47 -15.18 7.22
CA PHE A 44 -1.82 -13.88 7.08
C PHE A 44 -0.56 -13.98 6.22
N TYR A 45 0.37 -14.89 6.56
CA TYR A 45 1.58 -15.08 5.78
C TYR A 45 1.30 -15.59 4.36
N LEU A 46 0.26 -16.42 4.20
CA LEU A 46 -0.16 -16.90 2.89
C LEU A 46 -0.71 -15.76 2.02
N ALA A 47 -1.50 -14.86 2.59
CA ALA A 47 -2.00 -13.69 1.89
C ALA A 47 -0.85 -12.78 1.42
N ILE A 48 0.15 -12.54 2.27
CA ILE A 48 1.35 -11.78 1.91
C ILE A 48 2.12 -12.48 0.78
N ALA A 49 2.36 -13.78 0.89
CA ALA A 49 3.11 -14.53 -0.11
C ALA A 49 2.37 -14.60 -1.47
N TYR A 50 1.06 -14.75 -1.47
CA TYR A 50 0.26 -14.66 -2.69
C TYR A 50 0.31 -13.25 -3.31
N ASN A 51 0.31 -12.20 -2.47
CA ASN A 51 0.45 -10.83 -2.97
C ASN A 51 1.80 -10.60 -3.64
N GLN A 52 2.90 -11.08 -3.04
CA GLN A 52 4.23 -11.01 -3.64
C GLN A 52 4.35 -11.83 -4.95
N ALA A 53 3.58 -12.90 -5.06
CA ALA A 53 3.48 -13.71 -6.27
C ALA A 53 2.47 -13.16 -7.30
N GLU A 54 1.92 -11.97 -7.08
CA GLU A 54 0.88 -11.33 -7.93
C GLU A 54 -0.39 -12.18 -8.12
N ARG A 55 -0.68 -13.09 -7.18
CA ARG A 55 -1.82 -14.02 -7.19
C ARG A 55 -3.04 -13.39 -6.52
N THR A 56 -3.54 -12.28 -7.05
CA THR A 56 -4.57 -11.44 -6.39
C THR A 56 -5.87 -12.19 -6.08
N ASP A 57 -6.32 -13.12 -6.93
CA ASP A 57 -7.53 -13.91 -6.67
C ASP A 57 -7.35 -14.85 -5.47
N ASP A 58 -6.14 -15.40 -5.29
CA ASP A 58 -5.80 -16.24 -4.14
C ASP A 58 -5.71 -15.39 -2.85
N VAL A 59 -5.20 -14.15 -2.94
CA VAL A 59 -5.23 -13.20 -1.80
C VAL A 59 -6.67 -12.98 -1.34
N ILE A 60 -7.59 -12.67 -2.26
CA ILE A 60 -9.00 -12.46 -1.93
C ILE A 60 -9.61 -13.72 -1.29
N SER A 61 -9.35 -14.88 -1.88
CA SER A 61 -9.87 -16.16 -1.41
C SER A 61 -9.39 -16.48 0.01
N ILE A 62 -8.08 -16.36 0.26
CA ILE A 62 -7.50 -16.72 1.55
C ILE A 62 -7.90 -15.74 2.67
N CYS A 63 -7.97 -14.44 2.37
CA CYS A 63 -8.44 -13.45 3.33
C CYS A 63 -9.90 -13.66 3.70
N ARG A 64 -10.77 -13.95 2.71
CA ARG A 64 -12.17 -14.30 3.00
C ARG A 64 -12.29 -15.56 3.84
N LYS A 65 -11.47 -16.59 3.56
CA LYS A 65 -11.42 -17.81 4.36
C LYS A 65 -10.97 -17.52 5.80
N ALA A 66 -9.93 -16.70 5.99
CA ALA A 66 -9.48 -16.26 7.31
C ALA A 66 -10.60 -15.58 8.10
N LEU A 67 -11.35 -14.69 7.46
CA LEU A 67 -12.46 -13.99 8.10
C LEU A 67 -13.59 -14.91 8.57
N THR A 68 -13.75 -16.12 7.99
CA THR A 68 -14.70 -17.14 8.50
C THR A 68 -14.20 -17.86 9.76
N GLN A 69 -12.92 -17.76 10.09
CA GLN A 69 -12.32 -18.37 11.28
C GLN A 69 -12.29 -17.42 12.48
N ILE A 70 -12.73 -16.17 12.30
CA ILE A 70 -12.72 -15.16 13.37
C ILE A 70 -13.73 -15.54 14.45
N THR A 71 -13.28 -15.43 15.71
CA THR A 71 -14.07 -15.62 16.92
C THR A 71 -14.10 -14.33 17.75
N ALA A 72 -14.87 -14.33 18.84
CA ALA A 72 -14.91 -13.20 19.77
C ALA A 72 -13.55 -12.91 20.43
N ASP A 73 -12.66 -13.92 20.50
CA ASP A 73 -11.33 -13.82 21.10
C ASP A 73 -10.25 -13.38 20.09
N SER A 74 -10.61 -13.26 18.82
CA SER A 74 -9.67 -12.82 17.78
C SER A 74 -9.26 -11.37 18.00
N LYS A 75 -7.95 -11.10 17.87
CA LYS A 75 -7.40 -9.75 18.01
C LYS A 75 -7.95 -8.84 16.91
N LYS A 76 -8.50 -7.70 17.29
CA LYS A 76 -9.10 -6.74 16.34
C LYS A 76 -8.11 -6.22 15.31
N GLU A 77 -6.86 -6.07 15.70
CA GLU A 77 -5.77 -5.64 14.83
C GLU A 77 -5.58 -6.64 13.68
N VAL A 78 -5.55 -7.94 13.97
CA VAL A 78 -5.41 -9.00 12.96
C VAL A 78 -6.61 -9.02 12.00
N VAL A 79 -7.82 -8.84 12.53
CA VAL A 79 -9.03 -8.74 11.70
C VAL A 79 -8.96 -7.52 10.79
N SER A 80 -8.50 -6.38 11.31
CA SER A 80 -8.28 -5.15 10.55
C SER A 80 -7.27 -5.36 9.41
N ASP A 81 -6.19 -6.08 9.69
CA ASP A 81 -5.16 -6.35 8.68
C ASP A 81 -5.70 -7.19 7.51
N PHE A 82 -6.51 -8.22 7.78
CA PHE A 82 -7.17 -8.97 6.71
C PHE A 82 -8.10 -8.11 5.85
N TYR A 83 -8.86 -7.22 6.46
CA TYR A 83 -9.71 -6.29 5.71
C TYR A 83 -8.88 -5.28 4.91
N SER A 84 -7.74 -4.81 5.43
CA SER A 84 -6.82 -3.94 4.70
C SER A 84 -6.24 -4.63 3.47
N ILE A 85 -5.75 -5.88 3.61
CA ILE A 85 -5.23 -6.69 2.51
C ILE A 85 -6.32 -6.95 1.44
N LEU A 86 -7.57 -7.21 1.87
CA LEU A 86 -8.70 -7.31 0.95
C LEU A 86 -8.96 -6.01 0.20
N GLY A 87 -8.85 -4.87 0.87
CA GLY A 87 -8.98 -3.56 0.25
C GLY A 87 -7.98 -3.37 -0.89
N ASP A 88 -6.71 -3.66 -0.63
CA ASP A 88 -5.64 -3.60 -1.62
C ASP A 88 -5.90 -4.56 -2.81
N ALA A 89 -6.28 -5.80 -2.51
CA ALA A 89 -6.54 -6.82 -3.53
C ALA A 89 -7.76 -6.48 -4.40
N TYR A 90 -8.84 -5.95 -3.81
CA TYR A 90 -10.00 -5.49 -4.58
C TYR A 90 -9.66 -4.28 -5.44
N HIS A 91 -8.89 -3.33 -4.92
CA HIS A 91 -8.45 -2.19 -5.71
C HIS A 91 -7.59 -2.63 -6.91
N THR A 92 -6.67 -3.56 -6.73
CA THR A 92 -5.86 -4.16 -7.82
C THR A 92 -6.74 -4.79 -8.91
N LYS A 93 -7.91 -5.33 -8.54
CA LYS A 93 -8.91 -5.88 -9.47
C LYS A 93 -9.86 -4.82 -10.04
N ASN A 94 -9.68 -3.53 -9.73
CA ASN A 94 -10.59 -2.43 -10.05
C ASN A 94 -12.02 -2.60 -9.48
N LEU A 95 -12.16 -3.33 -8.38
CA LEU A 95 -13.38 -3.52 -7.61
C LEU A 95 -13.46 -2.46 -6.51
N ASN A 96 -13.56 -1.19 -6.91
CA ASN A 96 -13.38 -0.06 -5.99
C ASN A 96 -14.44 0.02 -4.89
N THR A 97 -15.68 -0.38 -5.16
CA THR A 97 -16.75 -0.42 -4.16
C THR A 97 -16.41 -1.42 -3.03
N GLU A 98 -15.98 -2.62 -3.41
CA GLU A 98 -15.56 -3.67 -2.48
C GLU A 98 -14.29 -3.26 -1.72
N ALA A 99 -13.35 -2.61 -2.41
CA ALA A 99 -12.12 -2.11 -1.79
C ALA A 99 -12.42 -1.11 -0.67
N TYR A 100 -13.28 -0.13 -0.94
CA TYR A 100 -13.63 0.89 0.06
C TYR A 100 -14.44 0.30 1.22
N ALA A 101 -15.35 -0.63 0.97
CA ALA A 101 -16.07 -1.34 2.03
C ALA A 101 -15.12 -2.17 2.92
N ALA A 102 -14.08 -2.77 2.32
CA ALA A 102 -13.07 -3.50 3.07
C ALA A 102 -12.23 -2.55 3.94
N TYR A 103 -11.76 -1.41 3.41
CA TYR A 103 -11.04 -0.41 4.22
C TYR A 103 -11.89 0.19 5.33
N ASP A 104 -13.17 0.50 5.07
CA ASP A 104 -14.08 0.96 6.11
C ASP A 104 -14.21 -0.11 7.23
N SER A 105 -14.29 -1.40 6.86
CA SER A 105 -14.30 -2.51 7.82
C SER A 105 -12.99 -2.58 8.60
N ALA A 106 -11.83 -2.45 7.94
CA ALA A 106 -10.53 -2.43 8.60
C ALA A 106 -10.48 -1.35 9.69
N LEU A 107 -10.92 -0.15 9.37
CA LEU A 107 -10.91 1.00 10.29
C LEU A 107 -11.96 0.93 11.38
N VAL A 108 -13.03 0.12 11.22
CA VAL A 108 -13.96 -0.22 12.31
C VAL A 108 -13.29 -1.10 13.35
N TYR A 109 -12.51 -2.10 12.92
CA TYR A 109 -11.78 -2.99 13.83
C TYR A 109 -10.56 -2.32 14.46
N ASN A 110 -9.78 -1.58 13.69
CA ASN A 110 -8.63 -0.80 14.16
C ASN A 110 -8.58 0.58 13.50
N PRO A 111 -9.14 1.62 14.15
CA PRO A 111 -9.12 3.00 13.63
C PRO A 111 -7.70 3.58 13.43
N SER A 112 -6.68 2.93 13.98
CA SER A 112 -5.28 3.34 13.89
C SER A 112 -4.46 2.41 12.99
N ASN A 113 -5.08 1.59 12.15
CA ASN A 113 -4.36 0.80 11.15
C ASN A 113 -3.73 1.73 10.11
N ILE A 114 -2.44 2.00 10.30
CA ILE A 114 -1.70 2.99 9.50
C ILE A 114 -1.65 2.59 8.02
N GLY A 115 -1.48 1.29 7.72
CA GLY A 115 -1.49 0.78 6.35
C GLY A 115 -2.84 1.01 5.66
N ALA A 116 -3.94 0.64 6.33
CA ALA A 116 -5.28 0.87 5.81
C ALA A 116 -5.57 2.36 5.61
N LEU A 117 -5.20 3.22 6.58
CA LEU A 117 -5.37 4.66 6.48
C LEU A 117 -4.63 5.25 5.28
N ASN A 118 -3.36 4.85 5.09
CA ASN A 118 -2.55 5.35 3.97
C ASN A 118 -3.10 4.91 2.61
N ASN A 119 -3.32 3.61 2.44
CA ASN A 119 -3.72 3.06 1.15
C ASN A 119 -5.11 3.55 0.73
N TYR A 120 -6.06 3.58 1.69
CA TYR A 120 -7.38 4.14 1.42
C TYR A 120 -7.30 5.62 1.01
N ALA A 121 -6.53 6.43 1.74
CA ALA A 121 -6.34 7.85 1.44
C ALA A 121 -5.72 8.05 0.05
N TYR A 122 -4.70 7.27 -0.27
CA TYR A 122 -4.03 7.31 -1.58
C TYR A 122 -5.02 6.99 -2.72
N TYR A 123 -5.77 5.89 -2.63
CA TYR A 123 -6.72 5.52 -3.68
C TYR A 123 -7.85 6.52 -3.86
N LEU A 124 -8.35 7.11 -2.76
CA LEU A 124 -9.32 8.21 -2.86
C LEU A 124 -8.73 9.43 -3.58
N SER A 125 -7.46 9.75 -3.34
CA SER A 125 -6.80 10.88 -4.00
C SER A 125 -6.59 10.63 -5.50
N VAL A 126 -6.16 9.44 -5.88
CA VAL A 126 -6.01 9.04 -7.29
C VAL A 126 -7.34 9.14 -8.04
N GLU A 127 -8.45 8.81 -7.39
CA GLU A 127 -9.79 8.94 -7.97
C GLU A 127 -10.40 10.35 -7.81
N ARG A 128 -9.72 11.27 -7.11
CA ARG A 128 -10.24 12.62 -6.77
C ARG A 128 -11.59 12.58 -6.04
N ARG A 129 -11.75 11.61 -5.15
CA ARG A 129 -12.99 11.38 -4.38
C ARG A 129 -12.74 11.61 -2.90
N ASN A 130 -13.68 12.29 -2.24
CA ASN A 130 -13.65 12.50 -0.79
C ASN A 130 -12.26 12.97 -0.27
N LEU A 131 -11.65 13.94 -0.96
CA LEU A 131 -10.29 14.41 -0.67
C LEU A 131 -10.13 14.91 0.77
N ASP A 132 -11.18 15.44 1.39
CA ASP A 132 -11.14 15.84 2.80
C ASP A 132 -11.00 14.64 3.74
N LYS A 133 -11.72 13.53 3.47
CA LYS A 133 -11.55 12.27 4.19
C LYS A 133 -10.14 11.69 3.96
N ALA A 134 -9.65 11.74 2.73
CA ALA A 134 -8.30 11.28 2.38
C ALA A 134 -7.23 12.07 3.15
N GLU A 135 -7.35 13.40 3.19
CA GLU A 135 -6.43 14.27 3.94
C GLU A 135 -6.43 13.95 5.43
N GLU A 136 -7.60 13.82 6.06
CA GLU A 136 -7.70 13.46 7.47
C GLU A 136 -7.01 12.13 7.79
N MET A 137 -7.22 11.10 6.97
CA MET A 137 -6.60 9.80 7.14
C MET A 137 -5.09 9.86 6.95
N SER A 138 -4.62 10.49 5.87
CA SER A 138 -3.19 10.59 5.56
C SER A 138 -2.45 11.50 6.58
N TYR A 139 -3.08 12.52 7.10
CA TYR A 139 -2.50 13.32 8.19
C TYR A 139 -2.20 12.47 9.45
N LYS A 140 -3.09 11.51 9.77
CA LYS A 140 -2.86 10.57 10.88
C LYS A 140 -1.62 9.71 10.63
N THR A 141 -1.39 9.26 9.38
CA THR A 141 -0.21 8.44 9.05
C THR A 141 1.10 9.23 9.15
N VAL A 142 1.13 10.44 8.62
CA VAL A 142 2.29 11.34 8.75
C VAL A 142 2.58 11.69 10.20
N LYS A 143 1.54 11.90 11.02
CA LYS A 143 1.71 12.17 12.45
C LYS A 143 2.27 10.97 13.21
N ALA A 144 1.90 9.75 12.83
CA ALA A 144 2.38 8.53 13.46
C ALA A 144 3.83 8.20 13.04
N GLU A 145 4.16 8.40 11.78
CA GLU A 145 5.48 8.11 11.21
C GLU A 145 5.99 9.29 10.35
N PRO A 146 6.47 10.37 10.98
CA PRO A 146 6.77 11.63 10.29
C PRO A 146 7.96 11.56 9.32
N ASN A 147 8.75 10.49 9.35
CA ASN A 147 9.89 10.26 8.47
C ASN A 147 9.63 9.15 7.44
N ASN A 148 8.42 8.66 7.32
CA ASN A 148 8.09 7.65 6.32
C ASN A 148 7.81 8.30 4.96
N ALA A 149 8.71 8.08 4.01
CA ALA A 149 8.63 8.71 2.68
C ALA A 149 7.31 8.42 1.96
N THR A 150 6.78 7.20 2.09
CA THR A 150 5.51 6.81 1.45
C THR A 150 4.32 7.59 2.03
N TYR A 151 4.29 7.79 3.34
CA TYR A 151 3.19 8.53 3.98
C TYR A 151 3.28 10.03 3.72
N LEU A 152 4.49 10.57 3.69
CA LEU A 152 4.74 11.96 3.30
C LEU A 152 4.31 12.21 1.85
N ASP A 153 4.63 11.29 0.94
CA ASP A 153 4.23 11.37 -0.47
C ASP A 153 2.71 11.30 -0.64
N THR A 154 2.05 10.33 0.01
CA THR A 154 0.58 10.22 -0.04
C THR A 154 -0.08 11.52 0.42
N TYR A 155 0.40 12.12 1.51
CA TYR A 155 -0.13 13.38 2.01
C TYR A 155 0.13 14.54 1.04
N ALA A 156 1.35 14.63 0.50
CA ALA A 156 1.72 15.63 -0.51
C ALA A 156 0.84 15.49 -1.78
N TRP A 157 0.57 14.27 -2.22
CA TRP A 157 -0.27 14.01 -3.39
C TRP A 157 -1.74 14.42 -3.16
N ILE A 158 -2.28 14.15 -1.98
CA ILE A 158 -3.64 14.61 -1.60
C ILE A 158 -3.71 16.14 -1.62
N LEU A 159 -2.73 16.82 -1.04
CA LEU A 159 -2.65 18.29 -1.08
C LEU A 159 -2.53 18.81 -2.52
N PHE A 160 -1.76 18.13 -3.37
CA PHE A 160 -1.67 18.43 -4.79
C PHE A 160 -3.03 18.33 -5.48
N GLU A 161 -3.76 17.25 -5.28
CA GLU A 161 -5.10 17.06 -5.86
C GLU A 161 -6.14 18.07 -5.33
N LYS A 162 -5.92 18.61 -4.13
CA LYS A 162 -6.72 19.72 -3.56
C LYS A 162 -6.28 21.09 -4.08
N GLY A 163 -5.21 21.19 -4.89
CA GLY A 163 -4.67 22.45 -5.39
C GLY A 163 -3.75 23.19 -4.41
N ASN A 164 -3.44 22.61 -3.26
CA ASN A 164 -2.57 23.18 -2.22
C ASN A 164 -1.08 22.92 -2.54
N TYR A 165 -0.64 23.35 -3.73
CA TYR A 165 0.68 22.99 -4.27
C TYR A 165 1.86 23.45 -3.41
N ALA A 166 1.76 24.61 -2.78
CA ALA A 166 2.82 25.14 -1.92
C ALA A 166 3.05 24.27 -0.68
N GLU A 167 1.97 23.78 -0.07
CA GLU A 167 2.04 22.87 1.08
C GLU A 167 2.46 21.47 0.63
N ALA A 168 1.93 20.96 -0.49
CA ALA A 168 2.34 19.70 -1.10
C ALA A 168 3.86 19.64 -1.29
N ARG A 169 4.48 20.77 -1.70
CA ARG A 169 5.92 20.87 -1.89
C ARG A 169 6.71 20.65 -0.60
N LEU A 170 6.24 21.14 0.53
CA LEU A 170 6.93 20.92 1.81
C LEU A 170 6.99 19.43 2.16
N TYR A 171 5.89 18.71 2.01
CA TYR A 171 5.83 17.30 2.34
C TYR A 171 6.56 16.41 1.34
N ILE A 172 6.53 16.73 0.04
CA ILE A 172 7.28 15.95 -0.95
C ILE A 172 8.79 16.16 -0.81
N ASP A 173 9.23 17.38 -0.46
CA ASP A 173 10.63 17.65 -0.15
C ASP A 173 11.10 16.86 1.07
N ASP A 174 10.23 16.68 2.07
CA ASP A 174 10.53 15.85 3.23
C ASP A 174 10.51 14.36 2.89
N ALA A 175 9.62 13.89 2.01
CA ALA A 175 9.66 12.52 1.48
C ALA A 175 10.99 12.24 0.77
N MET A 176 11.45 13.17 -0.07
CA MET A 176 12.73 13.04 -0.78
C MET A 176 13.94 12.97 0.16
N LYS A 177 13.93 13.70 1.29
CA LYS A 177 14.97 13.62 2.34
C LYS A 177 14.98 12.28 3.07
N ASN A 178 13.84 11.59 3.12
CA ASN A 178 13.63 10.32 3.83
C ASN A 178 13.60 9.13 2.86
N ASP A 179 14.55 9.06 1.93
CA ASP A 179 14.70 7.97 0.95
C ASP A 179 13.66 7.92 -0.19
N GLY A 180 12.78 8.89 -0.31
CA GLY A 180 11.79 8.98 -1.39
C GLY A 180 12.39 8.94 -2.80
N GLY A 181 13.65 9.38 -2.94
CA GLY A 181 14.38 9.34 -4.23
C GLY A 181 14.64 7.94 -4.80
N LYS A 182 14.35 6.88 -4.05
CA LYS A 182 14.43 5.48 -4.50
C LYS A 182 13.14 4.98 -5.15
N SER A 183 12.03 5.70 -4.98
CA SER A 183 10.72 5.38 -5.54
C SER A 183 10.45 6.20 -6.79
N ASP A 184 10.19 5.52 -7.89
CA ASP A 184 9.82 6.16 -9.16
C ASP A 184 8.53 6.98 -9.04
N VAL A 185 7.56 6.51 -8.25
CA VAL A 185 6.29 7.19 -7.98
C VAL A 185 6.53 8.50 -7.22
N ILE A 186 7.27 8.46 -6.11
CA ILE A 186 7.55 9.65 -5.29
C ILE A 186 8.32 10.70 -6.11
N VAL A 187 9.30 10.24 -6.89
CA VAL A 187 10.10 11.13 -7.76
C VAL A 187 9.24 11.76 -8.86
N GLU A 188 8.30 11.01 -9.46
CA GLU A 188 7.37 11.56 -10.44
C GLU A 188 6.42 12.59 -9.82
N HIS A 189 5.81 12.29 -8.64
CA HIS A 189 4.98 13.24 -7.89
C HIS A 189 5.78 14.51 -7.53
N CYS A 190 7.04 14.36 -7.15
CA CYS A 190 7.93 15.50 -6.90
C CYS A 190 8.03 16.39 -8.14
N GLY A 191 8.25 15.81 -9.32
CA GLY A 191 8.26 16.56 -10.58
C GLY A 191 6.95 17.29 -10.86
N ASP A 192 5.80 16.65 -10.63
CA ASP A 192 4.48 17.23 -10.83
C ASP A 192 4.24 18.43 -9.89
N ILE A 193 4.59 18.28 -8.61
CA ILE A 193 4.45 19.31 -7.58
C ILE A 193 5.39 20.50 -7.89
N TYR A 194 6.64 20.24 -8.29
CA TYR A 194 7.59 21.30 -8.66
C TYR A 194 7.11 22.09 -9.87
N TYR A 195 6.54 21.42 -10.86
CA TYR A 195 5.94 22.09 -12.02
C TYR A 195 4.80 23.04 -11.61
N MET A 196 3.87 22.56 -10.78
CA MET A 196 2.73 23.36 -10.32
C MET A 196 3.13 24.50 -9.39
N THR A 197 4.32 24.43 -8.77
CA THR A 197 4.89 25.54 -7.98
C THR A 197 5.81 26.46 -8.78
N GLY A 198 5.88 26.31 -10.12
CA GLY A 198 6.56 27.22 -11.04
C GLY A 198 8.03 26.90 -11.31
N ASP A 199 8.55 25.76 -10.86
CA ASP A 199 9.94 25.33 -11.06
C ASP A 199 10.00 24.23 -12.15
N ALA A 200 9.77 24.63 -13.40
CA ALA A 200 9.68 23.72 -14.54
C ALA A 200 11.02 23.00 -14.84
N ASP A 201 12.15 23.62 -14.54
CA ASP A 201 13.47 23.01 -14.79
C ASP A 201 13.72 21.85 -13.82
N LYS A 202 13.47 22.04 -12.53
CA LYS A 202 13.53 20.95 -11.54
C LYS A 202 12.48 19.87 -11.79
N ALA A 203 11.29 20.24 -12.19
CA ALA A 203 10.27 19.26 -12.58
C ALA A 203 10.78 18.32 -13.66
N LEU A 204 11.42 18.87 -14.70
CA LEU A 204 12.01 18.09 -15.79
C LEU A 204 13.14 17.17 -15.30
N GLU A 205 13.95 17.61 -14.33
CA GLU A 205 15.00 16.78 -13.72
C GLU A 205 14.39 15.58 -12.99
N TYR A 206 13.38 15.79 -12.14
CA TYR A 206 12.70 14.73 -11.41
C TYR A 206 11.97 13.76 -12.35
N TRP A 207 11.26 14.21 -13.36
CA TRP A 207 10.63 13.34 -14.35
C TRP A 207 11.63 12.45 -15.08
N LYS A 208 12.81 12.97 -15.43
CA LYS A 208 13.90 12.17 -16.02
C LYS A 208 14.43 11.13 -15.03
N GLN A 209 14.64 11.53 -13.76
CA GLN A 209 15.06 10.62 -12.71
C GLN A 209 14.03 9.50 -12.49
N ALA A 210 12.73 9.80 -12.45
CA ALA A 210 11.68 8.79 -12.36
C ALA A 210 11.73 7.78 -13.51
N LEU A 211 11.99 8.26 -14.73
CA LEU A 211 12.16 7.39 -15.90
C LEU A 211 13.40 6.49 -15.79
N GLU A 212 14.51 7.01 -15.27
CA GLU A 212 15.76 6.26 -15.04
C GLU A 212 15.60 5.18 -13.96
N ILE A 213 14.81 5.44 -12.91
CA ILE A 213 14.46 4.46 -11.88
C ILE A 213 13.59 3.33 -12.45
N GLY A 214 12.82 3.60 -13.50
CA GLY A 214 12.02 2.59 -14.20
C GLY A 214 10.52 2.81 -14.13
N SER A 215 10.05 4.05 -13.93
CA SER A 215 8.62 4.37 -13.91
C SER A 215 7.90 3.86 -15.15
N LYS A 216 6.74 3.25 -14.91
CA LYS A 216 5.83 2.72 -15.94
C LYS A 216 4.67 3.69 -16.22
N SER A 217 4.71 4.91 -15.71
CA SER A 217 3.69 5.93 -15.92
C SER A 217 3.48 6.20 -17.41
N LYS A 218 2.23 6.23 -17.81
CA LYS A 218 1.83 6.43 -19.23
C LYS A 218 2.10 7.84 -19.70
N THR A 219 2.10 8.82 -18.81
CA THR A 219 2.24 10.24 -19.14
C THR A 219 3.66 10.77 -18.99
N LEU A 220 4.53 10.07 -18.24
CA LEU A 220 5.86 10.54 -17.90
C LEU A 220 6.71 10.94 -19.12
N LYS A 221 6.75 10.08 -20.15
CA LYS A 221 7.49 10.41 -21.39
C LYS A 221 6.94 11.65 -22.08
N GLN A 222 5.64 11.88 -22.03
CA GLN A 222 5.01 13.07 -22.60
C GLN A 222 5.30 14.32 -21.74
N LYS A 223 5.30 14.19 -20.39
CA LYS A 223 5.71 15.27 -19.48
C LYS A 223 7.13 15.75 -19.83
N ILE A 224 8.07 14.82 -19.98
CA ILE A 224 9.46 15.11 -20.35
C ILE A 224 9.55 15.78 -21.73
N GLN A 225 8.89 15.22 -22.74
CA GLN A 225 8.94 15.72 -24.12
C GLN A 225 8.34 17.12 -24.25
N LYS A 226 7.19 17.34 -23.61
CA LYS A 226 6.48 18.63 -23.68
C LYS A 226 6.93 19.62 -22.61
N LYS A 227 7.78 19.21 -21.69
CA LYS A 227 8.26 20.00 -20.53
C LYS A 227 7.10 20.62 -19.74
N LYS A 228 6.03 19.87 -19.55
CA LYS A 228 4.83 20.31 -18.82
C LYS A 228 4.13 19.18 -18.12
N TYR A 229 3.42 19.51 -17.04
CA TYR A 229 2.51 18.57 -16.39
C TYR A 229 1.44 18.09 -17.37
N ILE A 230 1.14 16.81 -17.30
CA ILE A 230 0.07 16.15 -18.07
C ILE A 230 -0.72 15.32 -17.09
N ASP A 231 -1.99 15.64 -16.94
CA ASP A 231 -2.92 14.86 -16.13
C ASP A 231 -3.12 13.46 -16.74
N GLU A 232 -3.17 12.45 -15.91
CA GLU A 232 -3.38 11.05 -16.36
C GLU A 232 -4.85 10.73 -16.66
N LYS A 233 -5.75 11.67 -16.39
CA LYS A 233 -7.21 11.51 -16.61
C LYS A 233 -7.67 12.13 -17.91
#